data_716dcb04b5340368e778e982f827fb44
#
_entry.id   716dcb04b5340368e778e982f827fb44
#
_cell.length_a   1.000
_cell.length_b   1.000
_cell.length_c   1.000
_cell.angle_alpha   90.00
_cell.angle_beta   90.00
_cell.angle_gamma   90.00
#
_symmetry.space_group_name_H-M   'P 1'
#
loop_
_entity.id
_entity.type
_entity.pdbx_description
1 polymer ?
#
loop_
_entity_poly.entity_id
_entity_poly.type
_entity_poly.pdbx_seq_one_letter_code
_entity_poly.pdbx_strand_id
1 'polypeptide(L)'
;MTTNDQRSSLLQMAKGAIQERVDYEVTRVVDNLLDMNTEAKAKRKVTLTITMTADDDRRVVKVEASAKSTLAPVTPIGTSLEIGRAHV
;
A
#
# COMPACT_ATOMS: atom_id res chain seq x y z
N MET A 1 4.11 -34.87 9.44
CA MET A 1 3.71 -33.47 9.36
C MET A 1 2.24 -33.32 9.54
N THR A 2 1.85 -32.42 10.35
CA THR A 2 0.45 -32.21 10.64
C THR A 2 -0.06 -31.01 9.91
N THR A 3 -1.38 -30.91 9.82
CA THR A 3 -2.03 -29.75 9.24
C THR A 3 -1.67 -28.48 9.99
N ASN A 4 -1.48 -28.57 11.30
CA ASN A 4 -1.12 -27.41 12.10
C ASN A 4 0.25 -26.85 11.71
N ASP A 5 1.20 -27.72 11.43
CA ASP A 5 2.53 -27.25 11.01
C ASP A 5 2.46 -26.52 9.69
N GLN A 6 1.64 -27.03 8.77
CA GLN A 6 1.47 -26.38 7.48
C GLN A 6 0.80 -25.04 7.62
N ARG A 7 -0.20 -24.97 8.48
CA ARG A 7 -0.88 -23.70 8.74
C ARG A 7 0.07 -22.67 9.34
N SER A 8 0.90 -23.11 10.28
CA SER A 8 1.85 -22.21 10.93
C SER A 8 2.83 -21.64 9.92
N SER A 9 3.36 -22.50 9.04
CA SER A 9 4.29 -22.05 8.00
C SER A 9 3.63 -21.05 7.07
N LEU A 10 2.41 -21.35 6.65
CA LEU A 10 1.68 -20.48 5.75
C LEU A 10 1.41 -19.14 6.39
N LEU A 11 1.01 -19.16 7.66
CA LEU A 11 0.74 -17.91 8.38
C LEU A 11 2.00 -17.07 8.56
N GLN A 12 3.13 -17.70 8.81
CA GLN A 12 4.38 -16.96 8.92
C GLN A 12 4.76 -16.29 7.60
N MET A 13 4.60 -17.02 6.51
CA MET A 13 4.88 -16.46 5.20
C MET A 13 3.95 -15.30 4.88
N ALA A 14 2.67 -15.48 5.15
CA ALA A 14 1.68 -14.44 4.90
C ALA A 14 1.96 -13.21 5.75
N LYS A 15 2.31 -13.42 7.01
CA LYS A 15 2.59 -12.33 7.92
C LYS A 15 3.77 -11.50 7.45
N GLY A 16 4.84 -12.16 6.99
CA GLY A 16 6.00 -11.45 6.47
C GLY A 16 5.68 -10.63 5.23
N ALA A 17 4.93 -11.22 4.31
CA ALA A 17 4.55 -10.53 3.09
C ALA A 17 3.64 -9.34 3.39
N ILE A 18 2.70 -9.53 4.30
CA ILE A 18 1.78 -8.48 4.70
C ILE A 18 2.55 -7.33 5.34
N GLN A 19 3.44 -7.65 6.28
CA GLN A 19 4.18 -6.62 6.99
C GLN A 19 5.02 -5.80 6.02
N GLU A 20 5.70 -6.46 5.11
CA GLU A 20 6.54 -5.76 4.15
C GLU A 20 5.74 -4.79 3.30
N ARG A 21 4.60 -5.25 2.79
CA ARG A 21 3.78 -4.42 1.92
C ARG A 21 3.13 -3.27 2.68
N VAL A 22 2.66 -3.54 3.88
CA VAL A 22 2.01 -2.51 4.68
C VAL A 22 3.03 -1.47 5.11
N ASP A 23 4.22 -1.89 5.54
CA ASP A 23 5.26 -0.96 5.95
C ASP A 23 5.63 -0.01 4.82
N TYR A 24 5.73 -0.53 3.61
CA TYR A 24 6.05 0.29 2.46
C TYR A 24 4.98 1.36 2.24
N GLU A 25 3.71 0.95 2.25
CA GLU A 25 2.62 1.90 2.00
C GLU A 25 2.42 2.87 3.15
N VAL A 26 2.61 2.42 4.38
CA VAL A 26 2.51 3.31 5.54
C VAL A 26 3.59 4.38 5.49
N THR A 27 4.80 4.01 5.07
CA THR A 27 5.88 4.99 4.91
C THR A 27 5.48 6.06 3.90
N ARG A 28 4.90 5.65 2.79
CA ARG A 28 4.43 6.59 1.78
C ARG A 28 3.35 7.51 2.32
N VAL A 29 2.43 6.96 3.09
CA VAL A 29 1.35 7.76 3.69
C VAL A 29 1.92 8.75 4.68
N VAL A 30 2.87 8.33 5.52
CA VAL A 30 3.47 9.24 6.49
C VAL A 30 4.21 10.38 5.79
N ASP A 31 4.97 10.05 4.75
CA ASP A 31 5.64 11.08 3.98
C ASP A 31 4.65 12.08 3.39
N ASN A 32 3.53 11.58 2.90
CA ASN A 32 2.48 12.44 2.34
C ASN A 32 1.82 13.30 3.43
N LEU A 33 1.61 12.72 4.62
CA LEU A 33 1.04 13.48 5.73
C LEU A 33 1.93 14.63 6.17
N LEU A 34 3.24 14.43 6.07
CA LEU A 34 4.19 15.44 6.49
C LEU A 34 4.56 16.42 5.38
N ASP A 35 4.06 16.18 4.19
CA ASP A 35 4.33 17.07 3.06
C ASP A 35 3.51 18.33 3.19
N MET A 36 4.19 19.44 3.36
CA MET A 36 3.56 20.75 3.55
C MET A 36 2.78 21.23 2.32
N ASN A 37 3.00 20.57 1.19
CA ASN A 37 2.31 20.94 -0.05
C ASN A 37 1.02 20.16 -0.23
N THR A 38 0.62 19.38 0.76
CA THR A 38 -0.66 18.67 0.73
C THR A 38 -1.56 19.23 1.81
N GLU A 39 -2.85 18.99 1.65
CA GLU A 39 -3.80 19.41 2.66
C GLU A 39 -3.71 18.49 3.87
N ALA A 40 -3.44 19.06 5.04
CA ALA A 40 -3.19 18.27 6.24
C ALA A 40 -4.38 17.41 6.64
N LYS A 41 -5.58 17.92 6.44
CA LYS A 41 -6.80 17.22 6.88
C LYS A 41 -7.34 16.24 5.86
N ALA A 42 -6.73 16.16 4.69
CA ALA A 42 -7.18 15.19 3.70
C ALA A 42 -6.96 13.79 4.25
N LYS A 43 -7.92 12.91 4.00
CA LYS A 43 -7.83 11.54 4.48
C LYS A 43 -6.94 10.72 3.58
N ARG A 44 -6.07 9.94 4.18
CA ARG A 44 -5.24 8.98 3.47
C ARG A 44 -5.66 7.60 3.90
N LYS A 45 -5.42 6.62 3.04
CA LYS A 45 -5.90 5.28 3.30
C LYS A 45 -4.91 4.26 2.77
N VAL A 46 -4.72 3.17 3.52
CA VAL A 46 -3.97 2.02 3.03
C VAL A 46 -4.95 0.86 2.93
N THR A 47 -4.98 0.23 1.77
CA THR A 47 -5.85 -0.92 1.54
C THR A 47 -4.97 -2.14 1.33
N LEU A 48 -5.23 -3.17 2.12
CA LEU A 48 -4.51 -4.43 2.04
C LEU A 48 -5.41 -5.48 1.44
N THR A 49 -4.91 -6.18 0.44
CA THR A 49 -5.64 -7.28 -0.19
C THR A 49 -4.80 -8.54 -0.07
N ILE A 50 -5.39 -9.57 0.49
CA ILE A 50 -4.75 -10.87 0.60
C ILE A 50 -5.53 -11.84 -0.25
N THR A 51 -4.85 -12.49 -1.19
CA THR A 51 -5.47 -13.44 -2.10
C THR A 51 -4.85 -14.81 -1.87
N MET A 52 -5.69 -15.81 -1.73
CA MET A 52 -5.24 -17.18 -1.54
C MET A 52 -5.86 -18.06 -2.59
N THR A 53 -5.04 -18.89 -3.20
CA THR A 53 -5.52 -19.85 -4.19
C THR A 53 -4.86 -21.19 -3.96
N ALA A 54 -5.48 -22.23 -4.42
CA ALA A 54 -4.93 -23.57 -4.36
C ALA A 54 -4.87 -24.16 -5.75
N ASP A 55 -3.97 -25.11 -5.93
CA ASP A 55 -3.97 -25.84 -7.20
C ASP A 55 -5.12 -26.85 -7.24
N ASP A 56 -5.29 -27.51 -8.36
CA ASP A 56 -6.41 -28.44 -8.55
C ASP A 56 -6.40 -29.57 -7.53
N ASP A 57 -5.21 -30.00 -7.11
CA ASP A 57 -5.07 -31.06 -6.14
C ASP A 57 -5.16 -30.57 -4.71
N ARG A 58 -5.20 -29.27 -4.53
CA ARG A 58 -5.22 -28.65 -3.20
C ARG A 58 -3.98 -28.96 -2.38
N ARG A 59 -2.87 -29.19 -3.05
CA ARG A 59 -1.60 -29.48 -2.37
C ARG A 59 -0.73 -28.25 -2.21
N VAL A 60 -0.88 -27.29 -3.10
CA VAL A 60 -0.10 -26.06 -3.06
C VAL A 60 -1.05 -24.90 -2.83
N VAL A 61 -0.76 -24.08 -1.86
CA VAL A 61 -1.54 -22.87 -1.60
C VAL A 61 -0.65 -21.69 -1.93
N LYS A 62 -1.17 -20.83 -2.78
CA LYS A 62 -0.47 -19.59 -3.12
C LYS A 62 -1.10 -18.46 -2.35
N VAL A 63 -0.28 -17.69 -1.66
CA VAL A 63 -0.73 -16.52 -0.93
C VAL A 63 -0.07 -15.31 -1.54
N GLU A 64 -0.89 -14.34 -1.91
CA GLU A 64 -0.38 -13.08 -2.43
C GLU A 64 -0.92 -11.96 -1.57
N ALA A 65 -0.07 -11.01 -1.26
CA ALA A 65 -0.48 -9.83 -0.52
C ALA A 65 -0.12 -8.60 -1.32
N SER A 66 -1.05 -7.70 -1.45
CA SER A 66 -0.79 -6.43 -2.09
C SER A 66 -1.37 -5.33 -1.23
N ALA A 67 -0.73 -4.19 -1.24
CA ALA A 67 -1.21 -3.04 -0.51
C ALA A 67 -1.11 -1.84 -1.42
N LYS A 68 -2.08 -0.95 -1.30
CA LYS A 68 -2.02 0.31 -2.02
C LYS A 68 -2.48 1.41 -1.11
N SER A 69 -2.02 2.61 -1.39
CA SER A 69 -2.39 3.75 -0.58
C SER A 69 -3.09 4.78 -1.43
N THR A 70 -3.97 5.53 -0.79
CA THR A 70 -4.58 6.71 -1.36
C THR A 70 -3.97 7.90 -0.65
N LEU A 71 -3.30 8.74 -1.40
CA LEU A 71 -2.57 9.87 -0.86
C LEU A 71 -3.30 11.16 -1.20
N ALA A 72 -3.01 12.21 -0.45
CA ALA A 72 -3.52 13.52 -0.79
C ALA A 72 -2.69 14.08 -1.95
N PRO A 73 -3.34 14.74 -2.91
CA PRO A 73 -2.59 15.32 -4.02
C PRO A 73 -1.73 16.48 -3.54
N VAL A 74 -0.60 16.64 -4.21
CA VAL A 74 0.28 17.76 -3.94
C VAL A 74 -0.33 19.00 -4.59
N THR A 75 -0.41 20.06 -3.82
CA THR A 75 -0.95 21.31 -4.33
C THR A 75 0.06 21.93 -5.30
N PRO A 76 -0.33 22.23 -6.51
CA PRO A 76 0.58 22.86 -7.45
C PRO A 76 0.94 24.26 -6.95
N ILE A 77 2.22 24.55 -6.92
CA ILE A 77 2.67 25.81 -6.40
C ILE A 77 2.87 26.83 -7.49
N GLY A 78 3.49 26.43 -8.51
CA GLY A 78 3.89 27.36 -9.52
C GLY A 78 2.93 27.58 -10.64
N THR A 79 1.85 26.85 -10.64
CA THR A 79 0.97 26.89 -11.79
C THR A 79 0.37 28.23 -12.01
N SER A 80 0.11 28.94 -10.94
CA SER A 80 -0.49 30.22 -11.06
C SER A 80 0.49 31.28 -11.53
N LEU A 81 1.71 30.98 -11.48
CA LEU A 81 2.68 31.97 -11.78
C LEU A 81 3.06 31.98 -13.18
N GLU A 82 2.96 31.01 -13.70
CA GLU A 82 3.40 30.94 -14.94
C GLU A 82 2.63 31.47 -15.83
N ILE A 83 2.26 31.91 -15.75
CA ILE A 83 1.61 32.38 -16.41
C ILE A 83 1.67 33.36 -16.83
N GLY A 84 2.05 33.51 -16.45
CA GLY A 84 2.15 34.08 -16.58
C GLY A 84 2.09 34.38 -17.40
N ARG A 85 1.94 34.24 -17.51
CA ARG A 85 1.91 34.40 -17.96
C ARG A 85 1.79 34.55 -18.85
N ALA A 86 1.75 34.64 -19.01
CA ALA A 86 1.66 34.74 -19.52
C ALA A 86 1.60 34.81 -20.33
N HIS A 87 1.33 34.78 -20.35
CA HIS A 87 1.14 34.79 -20.64
C HIS A 87 0.83 34.97 -21.01
N VAL A 88 0.62 35.19 -21.27
CA VAL A 88 0.43 35.36 -21.17
C VAL A 88 0.46 35.58 -21.37
#